data_b444be6a788cf1d3b18b3901a8a9103f
#
_entry.id   b444be6a788cf1d3b18b3901a8a9103f
#
_cell.length_a   1.000
_cell.length_b   1.000
_cell.length_c   1.000
_cell.angle_alpha   90.00
_cell.angle_beta   90.00
_cell.angle_gamma   90.00
#
_symmetry.space_group_name_H-M   'P 1'
#
loop_
_entity.id
_entity.type
_entity.pdbx_description
1 polymer ?
#
loop_
_entity_poly.entity_id
_entity_poly.type
_entity_poly.pdbx_seq_one_letter_code
_entity_poly.pdbx_strand_id
1 'polypeptide(L)'
;MGKLIGEGITFDDVLLVPAFSEVIANDVDTRTRLTNKIQLNIPLMSASMDTVTEHRMAIAMARQGGIGIIHKNMSIEEQAEEVDKVKRSENGVITDPFSLSPEHTIQDADDLMAKYRISGVPITEGTKLVGIITNRDLKFETDFSKKIKESMTSEGLVTAKEGITLEEAKQILGKARKEKLPIVDDDFNLKGLITIKDIEKQIKYPNAAKDDQGRLLCGAGVGITADVLDRVQALVNAHVDVIVVDSAHGHSANVLRVVRMVKDKFPDLQVIAGNVATGAGAKALIEAGADCVKIGIGPGSICTTRVVAGIGVPQITAIMSAYEEAKKAGIPIIADGGIKYSGELTKRSSWS
;
A
#
# COMPACT_ATOMS: atom_id res chain seq x y z
N MET A 1 -13.79 43.77 -3.69
CA MET A 1 -12.43 44.14 -3.26
C MET A 1 -11.77 42.99 -2.56
N GLY A 2 -10.53 42.61 -2.92
CA GLY A 2 -9.73 41.63 -2.20
C GLY A 2 -9.46 42.11 -0.77
N LYS A 3 -9.39 41.17 0.18
CA LYS A 3 -9.07 41.44 1.58
C LYS A 3 -7.72 40.83 1.92
N LEU A 4 -6.83 41.62 2.50
CA LEU A 4 -5.59 41.10 3.11
C LEU A 4 -5.96 40.45 4.44
N ILE A 5 -5.69 39.14 4.59
CA ILE A 5 -6.11 38.36 5.78
C ILE A 5 -4.97 38.08 6.78
N GLY A 6 -3.74 38.33 6.40
CA GLY A 6 -2.58 38.15 7.29
C GLY A 6 -1.31 37.72 6.55
N GLU A 7 -0.29 37.38 7.33
CA GLU A 7 0.96 36.80 6.86
C GLU A 7 0.84 35.29 6.75
N GLY A 8 1.58 34.68 5.81
CA GLY A 8 1.63 33.24 5.62
C GLY A 8 3.07 32.74 5.78
N ILE A 9 3.24 31.57 6.37
CA ILE A 9 4.53 30.96 6.74
C ILE A 9 4.78 29.71 5.90
N THR A 10 5.98 29.62 5.31
CA THR A 10 6.48 28.42 4.62
C THR A 10 7.52 27.69 5.46
N PHE A 11 8.02 26.55 4.97
CA PHE A 11 9.09 25.81 5.65
C PHE A 11 10.40 26.61 5.76
N ASP A 12 10.65 27.51 4.82
CA ASP A 12 11.86 28.34 4.79
C ASP A 12 11.84 29.46 5.87
N ASP A 13 10.65 29.83 6.35
CA ASP A 13 10.46 30.96 7.27
C ASP A 13 10.70 30.59 8.74
N VAL A 14 10.80 29.29 9.08
CA VAL A 14 10.85 28.82 10.46
C VAL A 14 11.96 27.80 10.70
N LEU A 15 12.44 27.77 11.94
CA LEU A 15 13.33 26.75 12.47
C LEU A 15 12.76 26.20 13.78
N LEU A 16 13.04 24.94 14.08
CA LEU A 16 12.71 24.34 15.36
C LEU A 16 13.74 24.78 16.40
N VAL A 17 13.29 25.17 17.57
CA VAL A 17 14.17 25.49 18.70
C VAL A 17 14.62 24.15 19.33
N PRO A 18 15.95 23.93 19.49
CA PRO A 18 16.44 22.75 20.18
C PRO A 18 15.90 22.66 21.60
N ALA A 19 15.48 21.49 22.02
CA ALA A 19 14.99 21.20 23.36
C ALA A 19 15.83 20.12 24.03
N PHE A 20 15.74 20.01 25.34
CA PHE A 20 16.34 18.89 26.07
C PHE A 20 15.79 17.56 25.59
N SER A 21 16.67 16.58 25.40
CA SER A 21 16.31 15.23 24.96
C SER A 21 17.12 14.18 25.73
N GLU A 22 16.44 13.12 26.12
CA GLU A 22 17.06 11.91 26.68
C GLU A 22 17.10 10.76 25.64
N VAL A 23 16.59 11.00 24.41
CA VAL A 23 16.53 10.03 23.32
C VAL A 23 17.75 10.17 22.43
N ILE A 24 18.48 9.08 22.22
CA ILE A 24 19.57 9.01 21.24
C ILE A 24 19.01 8.66 19.84
N ALA A 25 19.77 8.99 18.80
CA ALA A 25 19.30 8.88 17.42
C ALA A 25 18.82 7.46 17.02
N ASN A 26 19.45 6.42 17.57
CA ASN A 26 19.08 5.03 17.27
C ASN A 26 17.77 4.57 17.93
N ASP A 27 17.31 5.27 18.95
CA ASP A 27 16.11 4.94 19.72
C ASP A 27 14.89 5.76 19.28
N VAL A 28 15.05 6.58 18.25
CA VAL A 28 13.95 7.40 17.71
C VAL A 28 12.89 6.50 17.06
N ASP A 29 11.65 6.62 17.56
CA ASP A 29 10.49 5.99 16.94
C ASP A 29 9.89 6.92 15.88
N THR A 30 9.92 6.50 14.61
CA THR A 30 9.39 7.26 13.46
C THR A 30 8.00 6.82 13.04
N ARG A 31 7.39 5.88 13.76
CA ARG A 31 6.04 5.39 13.45
C ARG A 31 5.02 6.51 13.56
N THR A 32 4.03 6.49 12.65
CA THR A 32 2.98 7.49 12.59
C THR A 32 1.65 6.86 12.19
N ARG A 33 0.55 7.49 12.58
CA ARG A 33 -0.78 7.12 12.11
C ARG A 33 -1.04 7.75 10.76
N LEU A 34 -1.36 6.93 9.77
CA LEU A 34 -1.91 7.40 8.48
C LEU A 34 -3.43 7.64 8.59
N THR A 35 -4.11 6.71 9.24
CA THR A 35 -5.52 6.80 9.63
C THR A 35 -5.68 6.20 11.02
N ASN A 36 -6.89 6.17 11.57
CA ASN A 36 -7.11 5.51 12.87
C ASN A 36 -6.93 3.99 12.82
N LYS A 37 -6.93 3.38 11.63
CA LYS A 37 -6.75 1.93 11.43
C LYS A 37 -5.42 1.57 10.78
N ILE A 38 -4.68 2.52 10.21
CA ILE A 38 -3.42 2.26 9.48
C ILE A 38 -2.28 3.03 10.12
N GLN A 39 -1.25 2.29 10.53
CA GLN A 39 0.01 2.84 11.03
C GLN A 39 1.11 2.63 9.98
N LEU A 40 1.97 3.62 9.81
CA LEU A 40 3.20 3.56 9.04
C LEU A 40 4.41 3.51 9.96
N ASN A 41 5.49 2.87 9.53
CA ASN A 41 6.75 2.78 10.28
C ASN A 41 7.67 3.99 10.02
N ILE A 42 7.45 4.70 8.93
CA ILE A 42 8.05 6.01 8.65
C ILE A 42 6.96 6.98 8.14
N PRO A 43 7.06 8.29 8.41
CA PRO A 43 6.01 9.26 8.07
C PRO A 43 6.10 9.73 6.60
N LEU A 44 6.24 8.79 5.66
CA LEU A 44 6.40 9.09 4.24
C LEU A 44 5.37 8.37 3.38
N MET A 45 4.84 9.09 2.40
CA MET A 45 3.91 8.60 1.41
C MET A 45 4.33 9.10 0.02
N SER A 46 4.33 8.23 -1.00
CA SER A 46 4.54 8.70 -2.38
C SER A 46 3.23 9.17 -2.99
N ALA A 47 3.32 10.25 -3.78
CA ALA A 47 2.17 10.94 -4.35
C ALA A 47 1.46 10.11 -5.43
N SER A 48 0.13 10.25 -5.50
CA SER A 48 -0.73 9.63 -6.53
C SER A 48 -0.62 10.37 -7.87
N MET A 49 0.57 10.48 -8.39
CA MET A 49 0.88 11.19 -9.63
C MET A 49 1.35 10.24 -10.71
N ASP A 50 0.91 10.48 -11.94
CA ASP A 50 1.41 9.82 -13.13
C ASP A 50 2.94 9.98 -13.21
N THR A 51 3.63 8.94 -13.67
CA THR A 51 5.11 8.85 -13.72
C THR A 51 5.81 8.87 -12.36
N VAL A 52 5.09 8.90 -11.24
CA VAL A 52 5.65 8.86 -9.88
C VAL A 52 5.35 7.54 -9.20
N THR A 53 4.06 7.18 -9.02
CA THR A 53 3.69 6.00 -8.23
C THR A 53 2.87 5.00 -9.03
N GLU A 54 3.54 3.93 -9.42
CA GLU A 54 2.98 2.64 -9.84
C GLU A 54 3.47 1.55 -8.88
N HIS A 55 3.19 0.27 -9.15
CA HIS A 55 3.56 -0.84 -8.25
C HIS A 55 5.02 -0.83 -7.79
N ARG A 56 5.98 -0.48 -8.67
CA ARG A 56 7.40 -0.47 -8.31
C ARG A 56 7.73 0.53 -7.20
N MET A 57 7.24 1.76 -7.32
CA MET A 57 7.40 2.80 -6.30
C MET A 57 6.62 2.44 -5.04
N ALA A 58 5.39 1.96 -5.16
CA ALA A 58 4.57 1.57 -4.01
C ALA A 58 5.23 0.44 -3.20
N ILE A 59 5.81 -0.57 -3.86
CA ILE A 59 6.58 -1.62 -3.21
C ILE A 59 7.82 -1.05 -2.51
N ALA A 60 8.57 -0.17 -3.16
CA ALA A 60 9.76 0.43 -2.57
C ALA A 60 9.42 1.26 -1.32
N MET A 61 8.35 2.07 -1.37
CA MET A 61 7.88 2.87 -0.24
C MET A 61 7.44 2.00 0.93
N ALA A 62 6.62 0.98 0.68
CA ALA A 62 6.14 0.09 1.73
C ALA A 62 7.28 -0.72 2.38
N ARG A 63 8.28 -1.17 1.61
CA ARG A 63 9.49 -1.83 2.12
C ARG A 63 10.29 -0.97 3.09
N GLN A 64 10.30 0.33 2.88
CA GLN A 64 10.97 1.28 3.78
C GLN A 64 10.10 1.68 4.99
N GLY A 65 8.85 1.23 5.04
CA GLY A 65 7.94 1.51 6.14
C GLY A 65 6.90 2.59 5.88
N GLY A 66 6.90 3.19 4.68
CA GLY A 66 5.91 4.15 4.22
C GLY A 66 4.77 3.49 3.44
N ILE A 67 4.10 4.26 2.58
CA ILE A 67 3.05 3.76 1.69
C ILE A 67 3.11 4.45 0.33
N GLY A 68 2.87 3.70 -0.75
CA GLY A 68 2.70 4.24 -2.09
C GLY A 68 1.23 4.34 -2.47
N ILE A 69 0.87 5.44 -3.16
CA ILE A 69 -0.49 5.66 -3.64
C ILE A 69 -0.47 5.57 -5.17
N ILE A 70 -1.03 4.48 -5.71
CA ILE A 70 -1.11 4.25 -7.16
C ILE A 70 -1.95 5.34 -7.81
N HIS A 71 -1.42 5.95 -8.88
CA HIS A 71 -2.13 7.02 -9.58
C HIS A 71 -3.34 6.50 -10.37
N LYS A 72 -4.27 7.42 -10.70
CA LYS A 72 -5.55 7.10 -11.36
C LYS A 72 -5.55 7.31 -12.89
N ASN A 73 -4.43 7.72 -13.48
CA ASN A 73 -4.34 7.97 -14.93
C ASN A 73 -4.13 6.67 -15.72
N MET A 74 -5.04 5.74 -15.52
CA MET A 74 -5.11 4.44 -16.17
C MET A 74 -6.53 3.88 -16.06
N SER A 75 -6.83 2.78 -16.74
CA SER A 75 -8.14 2.13 -16.64
C SER A 75 -8.39 1.60 -15.21
N ILE A 76 -9.63 1.23 -14.92
CA ILE A 76 -10.01 0.63 -13.62
C ILE A 76 -9.25 -0.68 -13.42
N GLU A 77 -9.19 -1.50 -14.45
CA GLU A 77 -8.56 -2.81 -14.47
C GLU A 77 -7.05 -2.71 -14.28
N GLU A 78 -6.40 -1.80 -15.00
CA GLU A 78 -4.97 -1.55 -14.87
C GLU A 78 -4.59 -1.08 -13.47
N GLN A 79 -5.37 -0.16 -12.87
CA GLN A 79 -5.09 0.32 -11.53
C GLN A 79 -5.28 -0.77 -10.47
N ALA A 80 -6.32 -1.59 -10.61
CA ALA A 80 -6.53 -2.76 -9.74
C ALA A 80 -5.39 -3.79 -9.89
N GLU A 81 -4.89 -4.03 -11.12
CA GLU A 81 -3.73 -4.89 -11.35
C GLU A 81 -2.45 -4.33 -10.71
N GLU A 82 -2.23 -3.01 -10.76
CA GLU A 82 -1.10 -2.37 -10.08
C GLU A 82 -1.15 -2.57 -8.56
N VAL A 83 -2.33 -2.44 -7.94
CA VAL A 83 -2.53 -2.73 -6.52
C VAL A 83 -2.28 -4.22 -6.23
N ASP A 84 -2.82 -5.14 -7.04
CA ASP A 84 -2.63 -6.58 -6.87
C ASP A 84 -1.14 -6.97 -6.95
N LYS A 85 -0.36 -6.37 -7.87
CA LYS A 85 1.09 -6.54 -7.94
C LYS A 85 1.80 -6.15 -6.65
N VAL A 86 1.38 -5.08 -5.98
CA VAL A 86 1.93 -4.67 -4.67
C VAL A 86 1.55 -5.68 -3.60
N LYS A 87 0.28 -6.05 -3.50
CA LYS A 87 -0.24 -6.97 -2.49
C LYS A 87 0.36 -8.37 -2.61
N ARG A 88 0.71 -8.80 -3.82
CA ARG A 88 1.36 -10.11 -4.07
C ARG A 88 2.89 -10.07 -4.02
N SER A 89 3.51 -8.90 -3.93
CA SER A 89 4.97 -8.76 -3.97
C SER A 89 5.68 -9.33 -2.75
N GLU A 90 5.03 -9.27 -1.59
CA GLU A 90 5.52 -9.84 -0.33
C GLU A 90 4.34 -10.37 0.49
N ASN A 91 4.51 -11.59 0.95
CA ASN A 91 3.59 -12.24 1.87
C ASN A 91 4.41 -12.89 2.98
N GLY A 92 3.88 -12.88 4.19
CA GLY A 92 4.42 -13.76 5.23
C GLY A 92 4.03 -15.19 4.92
N VAL A 93 2.72 -15.44 4.93
CA VAL A 93 2.10 -16.64 4.40
C VAL A 93 1.17 -16.20 3.27
N ILE A 94 1.35 -16.74 2.07
CA ILE A 94 0.40 -16.55 0.97
C ILE A 94 -0.86 -17.35 1.31
N THR A 95 -1.92 -16.69 1.75
CA THR A 95 -3.14 -17.34 2.25
C THR A 95 -4.08 -17.86 1.15
N ASP A 96 -3.88 -17.42 -0.09
CA ASP A 96 -4.61 -17.91 -1.27
C ASP A 96 -3.61 -18.10 -2.42
N PRO A 97 -2.76 -19.15 -2.33
CA PRO A 97 -1.77 -19.41 -3.36
C PRO A 97 -2.44 -19.90 -4.65
N PHE A 98 -1.93 -19.42 -5.78
CA PHE A 98 -2.29 -20.04 -7.06
C PHE A 98 -2.04 -21.54 -6.99
N SER A 99 -3.01 -22.32 -7.43
CA SER A 99 -2.90 -23.77 -7.57
C SER A 99 -3.42 -24.22 -8.94
N LEU A 100 -2.92 -25.34 -9.42
CA LEU A 100 -3.38 -25.99 -10.63
C LEU A 100 -3.78 -27.43 -10.32
N SER A 101 -4.60 -28.02 -11.18
CA SER A 101 -4.94 -29.44 -11.13
C SER A 101 -3.84 -30.29 -11.78
N PRO A 102 -3.63 -31.55 -11.36
CA PRO A 102 -2.74 -32.49 -12.04
C PRO A 102 -3.04 -32.69 -13.52
N GLU A 103 -4.26 -32.41 -13.94
CA GLU A 103 -4.74 -32.57 -15.33
C GLU A 103 -4.46 -31.35 -16.22
N HIS A 104 -4.02 -30.22 -15.67
CA HIS A 104 -3.51 -29.10 -16.46
C HIS A 104 -2.20 -29.50 -17.16
N THR A 105 -1.84 -28.73 -18.18
CA THR A 105 -0.60 -28.95 -18.93
C THR A 105 0.59 -28.24 -18.25
N ILE A 106 1.78 -28.67 -18.60
CA ILE A 106 3.01 -27.97 -18.19
C ILE A 106 3.03 -26.55 -18.75
N GLN A 107 2.46 -26.32 -19.95
CA GLN A 107 2.30 -24.98 -20.52
C GLN A 107 1.44 -24.09 -19.62
N ASP A 108 0.33 -24.59 -19.09
CA ASP A 108 -0.52 -23.82 -18.15
C ASP A 108 0.27 -23.40 -16.91
N ALA A 109 1.15 -24.26 -16.41
CA ALA A 109 2.02 -23.92 -15.27
C ALA A 109 3.09 -22.89 -15.62
N ASP A 110 3.71 -23.00 -16.79
CA ASP A 110 4.71 -22.04 -17.28
C ASP A 110 4.09 -20.65 -17.50
N ASP A 111 2.94 -20.59 -18.16
CA ASP A 111 2.20 -19.36 -18.40
C ASP A 111 1.79 -18.67 -17.09
N LEU A 112 1.30 -19.44 -16.11
CA LEU A 112 0.96 -18.94 -14.79
C LEU A 112 2.17 -18.39 -14.07
N MET A 113 3.29 -19.14 -14.08
CA MET A 113 4.53 -18.71 -13.43
C MET A 113 5.12 -17.46 -14.10
N ALA A 114 5.08 -17.37 -15.43
CA ALA A 114 5.54 -16.21 -16.18
C ALA A 114 4.68 -14.97 -15.90
N LYS A 115 3.36 -15.12 -15.99
CA LYS A 115 2.39 -14.03 -15.76
C LYS A 115 2.56 -13.40 -14.38
N TYR A 116 2.66 -14.21 -13.33
CA TYR A 116 2.72 -13.74 -11.94
C TYR A 116 4.14 -13.68 -11.36
N ARG A 117 5.16 -13.98 -12.18
CA ARG A 117 6.59 -13.99 -11.80
C ARG A 117 6.87 -14.85 -10.56
N ILE A 118 6.18 -15.97 -10.45
CA ILE A 118 6.36 -16.96 -9.40
C ILE A 118 7.21 -18.13 -9.92
N SER A 119 7.90 -18.84 -9.04
CA SER A 119 8.84 -19.90 -9.42
C SER A 119 8.34 -21.31 -9.08
N GLY A 120 7.04 -21.46 -8.83
CA GLY A 120 6.40 -22.75 -8.63
C GLY A 120 5.00 -22.61 -8.06
N VAL A 121 4.22 -23.64 -8.30
CA VAL A 121 2.77 -23.68 -8.06
C VAL A 121 2.42 -24.98 -7.33
N PRO A 122 1.71 -24.91 -6.18
CA PRO A 122 1.08 -26.07 -5.56
C PRO A 122 0.05 -26.71 -6.52
N ILE A 123 -0.01 -28.03 -6.50
CA ILE A 123 -0.94 -28.80 -7.32
C ILE A 123 -1.99 -29.43 -6.41
N THR A 124 -3.27 -29.21 -6.73
CA THR A 124 -4.38 -29.65 -5.89
C THR A 124 -5.43 -30.44 -6.67
N GLU A 125 -6.04 -31.41 -6.00
CA GLU A 125 -7.30 -32.04 -6.41
C GLU A 125 -8.42 -31.48 -5.55
N GLY A 126 -9.25 -30.62 -6.11
CA GLY A 126 -10.13 -29.75 -5.32
C GLY A 126 -9.31 -28.83 -4.45
N THR A 127 -9.42 -28.96 -3.12
CA THR A 127 -8.64 -28.22 -2.13
C THR A 127 -7.40 -28.98 -1.63
N LYS A 128 -7.35 -30.31 -1.87
CA LYS A 128 -6.32 -31.19 -1.32
C LYS A 128 -4.98 -31.05 -2.08
N LEU A 129 -3.92 -30.80 -1.35
CA LEU A 129 -2.58 -30.74 -1.92
C LEU A 129 -2.11 -32.13 -2.36
N VAL A 130 -1.75 -32.30 -3.64
CA VAL A 130 -1.27 -33.56 -4.20
C VAL A 130 0.12 -33.46 -4.81
N GLY A 131 0.65 -32.25 -4.99
CA GLY A 131 1.98 -32.06 -5.54
C GLY A 131 2.43 -30.60 -5.55
N ILE A 132 3.61 -30.39 -6.10
CA ILE A 132 4.15 -29.06 -6.41
C ILE A 132 4.94 -29.15 -7.72
N ILE A 133 4.80 -28.14 -8.57
CA ILE A 133 5.63 -27.97 -9.76
C ILE A 133 6.40 -26.66 -9.68
N THR A 134 7.64 -26.66 -10.12
CA THR A 134 8.56 -25.51 -9.98
C THR A 134 9.31 -25.25 -11.28
N ASN A 135 9.92 -24.07 -11.42
CA ASN A 135 10.80 -23.77 -12.56
C ASN A 135 11.94 -24.79 -12.73
N ARG A 136 12.34 -25.48 -11.65
CA ARG A 136 13.36 -26.51 -11.72
C ARG A 136 12.84 -27.73 -12.50
N ASP A 137 11.58 -28.10 -12.29
CA ASP A 137 10.94 -29.21 -12.99
C ASP A 137 10.73 -28.86 -14.47
N LEU A 138 10.32 -27.62 -14.77
CA LEU A 138 10.11 -27.13 -16.14
C LEU A 138 11.41 -26.99 -16.92
N LYS A 139 12.54 -26.69 -16.26
CA LYS A 139 13.83 -26.44 -16.93
C LYS A 139 14.33 -27.61 -17.78
N PHE A 140 13.95 -28.82 -17.45
CA PHE A 140 14.39 -30.03 -18.14
C PHE A 140 13.29 -30.66 -19.01
N GLU A 141 12.09 -30.00 -19.05
CA GLU A 141 11.00 -30.47 -19.86
C GLU A 141 11.10 -29.94 -21.29
N THR A 142 10.81 -30.80 -22.23
CA THR A 142 10.84 -30.47 -23.68
C THR A 142 9.46 -30.53 -24.32
N ASP A 143 8.48 -31.17 -23.64
CA ASP A 143 7.12 -31.34 -24.12
C ASP A 143 6.14 -30.68 -23.14
N PHE A 144 5.81 -29.43 -23.40
CA PHE A 144 4.90 -28.63 -22.58
C PHE A 144 3.43 -29.03 -22.72
N SER A 145 3.08 -29.94 -23.63
CA SER A 145 1.72 -30.50 -23.77
C SER A 145 1.40 -31.61 -22.75
N LYS A 146 2.42 -32.16 -22.09
CA LYS A 146 2.26 -33.15 -21.02
C LYS A 146 1.42 -32.63 -19.86
N LYS A 147 0.81 -33.55 -19.14
CA LYS A 147 0.09 -33.25 -17.91
C LYS A 147 1.05 -32.97 -16.75
N ILE A 148 0.69 -32.02 -15.88
CA ILE A 148 1.47 -31.65 -14.69
C ILE A 148 1.81 -32.86 -13.83
N LYS A 149 0.88 -33.82 -13.68
CA LYS A 149 1.09 -35.06 -12.90
C LYS A 149 2.28 -35.90 -13.34
N GLU A 150 2.75 -35.74 -14.58
CA GLU A 150 3.89 -36.50 -15.12
C GLU A 150 5.25 -35.91 -14.71
N SER A 151 5.27 -34.61 -14.30
CA SER A 151 6.51 -33.89 -13.99
C SER A 151 6.52 -33.24 -12.59
N MET A 152 5.37 -33.20 -11.91
CA MET A 152 5.29 -32.63 -10.56
C MET A 152 6.00 -33.50 -9.51
N THR A 153 6.47 -32.86 -8.45
CA THR A 153 6.90 -33.56 -7.23
C THR A 153 5.62 -33.91 -6.42
N SER A 154 5.31 -35.19 -6.27
CA SER A 154 4.16 -35.73 -5.51
C SER A 154 4.58 -36.49 -4.27
N GLU A 155 5.78 -37.08 -4.27
CA GLU A 155 6.32 -37.83 -3.12
C GLU A 155 7.26 -36.99 -2.28
N GLY A 156 7.25 -37.22 -0.97
CA GLY A 156 8.14 -36.51 -0.05
C GLY A 156 7.87 -34.99 0.01
N LEU A 157 6.60 -34.61 -0.13
CA LEU A 157 6.19 -33.21 0.01
C LEU A 157 6.51 -32.70 1.43
N VAL A 158 7.26 -31.61 1.50
CA VAL A 158 7.54 -30.91 2.75
C VAL A 158 6.45 -29.88 2.96
N THR A 159 5.69 -30.03 4.01
CA THR A 159 4.55 -29.16 4.36
C THR A 159 4.65 -28.71 5.82
N ALA A 160 3.87 -27.70 6.18
CA ALA A 160 3.66 -27.30 7.57
C ALA A 160 2.18 -27.04 7.84
N LYS A 161 1.82 -26.93 9.11
CA LYS A 161 0.46 -26.60 9.56
C LYS A 161 0.26 -25.12 9.65
N GLU A 162 -1.02 -24.69 9.62
CA GLU A 162 -1.39 -23.31 9.89
C GLU A 162 -0.86 -22.85 11.26
N GLY A 163 -0.52 -21.56 11.34
CA GLY A 163 0.05 -20.95 12.55
C GLY A 163 1.57 -21.09 12.72
N ILE A 164 2.25 -21.73 11.76
CA ILE A 164 3.73 -21.79 11.77
C ILE A 164 4.33 -20.38 11.66
N THR A 165 5.39 -20.13 12.44
CA THR A 165 6.17 -18.90 12.34
C THR A 165 7.11 -18.94 11.14
N LEU A 166 7.50 -17.77 10.62
CA LEU A 166 8.47 -17.71 9.51
C LEU A 166 9.85 -18.23 9.89
N GLU A 167 10.24 -18.14 11.15
CA GLU A 167 11.51 -18.70 11.64
C GLU A 167 11.49 -20.24 11.63
N GLU A 168 10.40 -20.85 12.08
CA GLU A 168 10.20 -22.30 11.99
C GLU A 168 10.14 -22.75 10.53
N ALA A 169 9.42 -22.01 9.68
CA ALA A 169 9.37 -22.28 8.23
C ALA A 169 10.75 -22.24 7.59
N LYS A 170 11.61 -21.28 7.97
CA LYS A 170 12.99 -21.17 7.51
C LYS A 170 13.82 -22.40 7.91
N GLN A 171 13.66 -22.89 9.14
CA GLN A 171 14.35 -24.08 9.62
C GLN A 171 13.92 -25.33 8.86
N ILE A 172 12.62 -25.50 8.60
CA ILE A 172 12.09 -26.62 7.81
C ILE A 172 12.62 -26.56 6.37
N LEU A 173 12.53 -25.41 5.72
CA LEU A 173 13.03 -25.21 4.36
C LEU A 173 14.54 -25.46 4.25
N GLY A 174 15.31 -24.98 5.24
CA GLY A 174 16.74 -25.18 5.31
C GLY A 174 17.15 -26.65 5.46
N LYS A 175 16.51 -27.38 6.37
CA LYS A 175 16.74 -28.83 6.57
C LYS A 175 16.36 -29.63 5.33
N ALA A 176 15.22 -29.32 4.73
CA ALA A 176 14.72 -30.01 3.54
C ALA A 176 15.41 -29.58 2.24
N ARG A 177 16.18 -28.50 2.24
CA ARG A 177 16.79 -27.87 1.07
C ARG A 177 15.75 -27.55 -0.02
N LYS A 178 14.57 -27.05 0.42
CA LYS A 178 13.47 -26.64 -0.43
C LYS A 178 13.29 -25.13 -0.36
N GLU A 179 12.69 -24.56 -1.40
CA GLU A 179 12.44 -23.11 -1.50
C GLU A 179 10.99 -22.74 -1.19
N LYS A 180 10.10 -23.72 -1.14
CA LYS A 180 8.67 -23.54 -0.96
C LYS A 180 8.12 -24.50 0.07
N LEU A 181 7.25 -24.00 0.95
CA LEU A 181 6.62 -24.73 2.03
C LEU A 181 5.10 -24.54 1.93
N PRO A 182 4.37 -25.47 1.31
CA PRO A 182 2.91 -25.46 1.36
C PRO A 182 2.42 -25.61 2.80
N ILE A 183 1.43 -24.81 3.17
CA ILE A 183 0.75 -24.86 4.46
C ILE A 183 -0.56 -25.60 4.26
N VAL A 184 -0.83 -26.57 5.09
CA VAL A 184 -2.00 -27.44 4.98
C VAL A 184 -2.72 -27.58 6.32
N ASP A 185 -4.03 -27.89 6.27
CA ASP A 185 -4.80 -28.29 7.44
C ASP A 185 -4.62 -29.80 7.75
N ASP A 186 -5.39 -30.31 8.72
CA ASP A 186 -5.31 -31.72 9.13
C ASP A 186 -5.81 -32.70 8.06
N ASP A 187 -6.65 -32.26 7.14
CA ASP A 187 -7.15 -33.04 6.01
C ASP A 187 -6.27 -32.91 4.76
N PHE A 188 -5.11 -32.24 4.90
CA PHE A 188 -4.16 -31.98 3.81
C PHE A 188 -4.68 -31.02 2.74
N ASN A 189 -5.67 -30.17 3.07
CA ASN A 189 -6.10 -29.10 2.18
C ASN A 189 -5.09 -27.96 2.20
N LEU A 190 -4.79 -27.41 1.03
CA LEU A 190 -3.91 -26.25 0.86
C LEU A 190 -4.53 -25.00 1.49
N LYS A 191 -3.82 -24.40 2.45
CA LYS A 191 -4.22 -23.18 3.16
C LYS A 191 -3.28 -22.01 2.89
N GLY A 192 -2.08 -22.30 2.44
CA GLY A 192 -1.10 -21.25 2.19
C GLY A 192 0.17 -21.76 1.56
N LEU A 193 1.07 -20.82 1.30
CA LEU A 193 2.41 -21.09 0.77
C LEU A 193 3.39 -20.09 1.40
N ILE A 194 4.51 -20.59 1.92
CA ILE A 194 5.65 -19.77 2.34
C ILE A 194 6.81 -20.05 1.38
N THR A 195 7.51 -19.01 0.95
CA THR A 195 8.72 -19.17 0.12
C THR A 195 9.95 -18.64 0.85
N ILE A 196 11.11 -19.19 0.56
CA ILE A 196 12.39 -18.70 1.11
C ILE A 196 12.63 -17.23 0.75
N LYS A 197 12.18 -16.81 -0.44
CA LYS A 197 12.27 -15.41 -0.89
C LYS A 197 11.48 -14.44 -0.01
N ASP A 198 10.31 -14.85 0.48
CA ASP A 198 9.49 -14.01 1.38
C ASP A 198 10.16 -13.86 2.75
N ILE A 199 10.78 -14.93 3.25
CA ILE A 199 11.59 -14.91 4.48
C ILE A 199 12.80 -13.98 4.32
N GLU A 200 13.54 -14.10 3.21
CA GLU A 200 14.69 -13.25 2.91
C GLU A 200 14.29 -11.76 2.80
N LYS A 201 13.15 -11.46 2.17
CA LYS A 201 12.63 -10.09 2.09
C LYS A 201 12.28 -9.52 3.45
N GLN A 202 11.70 -10.31 4.35
CA GLN A 202 11.40 -9.87 5.70
C GLN A 202 12.67 -9.54 6.50
N ILE A 203 13.72 -10.34 6.35
CA ILE A 203 15.03 -10.07 6.96
C ILE A 203 15.65 -8.80 6.37
N LYS A 204 15.52 -8.59 5.06
CA LYS A 204 16.08 -7.43 4.35
C LYS A 204 15.33 -6.13 4.63
N TYR A 205 14.03 -6.21 4.86
CA TYR A 205 13.14 -5.06 5.06
C TYR A 205 12.36 -5.19 6.38
N PRO A 206 13.03 -5.15 7.53
CA PRO A 206 12.40 -5.37 8.84
C PRO A 206 11.36 -4.29 9.18
N ASN A 207 11.49 -3.10 8.61
CA ASN A 207 10.59 -1.97 8.84
C ASN A 207 9.45 -1.88 7.81
N ALA A 208 9.27 -2.87 6.93
CA ALA A 208 8.24 -2.82 5.91
C ALA A 208 6.85 -2.60 6.52
N ALA A 209 6.08 -1.69 5.92
CA ALA A 209 4.70 -1.43 6.29
C ALA A 209 3.80 -2.51 5.69
N LYS A 210 3.15 -3.29 6.54
CA LYS A 210 2.36 -4.46 6.17
C LYS A 210 0.99 -4.45 6.83
N ASP A 211 0.03 -5.09 6.15
CA ASP A 211 -1.28 -5.38 6.70
C ASP A 211 -1.25 -6.59 7.66
N ASP A 212 -2.38 -6.92 8.27
CA ASP A 212 -2.52 -8.03 9.22
C ASP A 212 -2.25 -9.41 8.58
N GLN A 213 -2.23 -9.50 7.25
CA GLN A 213 -1.89 -10.72 6.51
C GLN A 213 -0.42 -10.75 6.06
N GLY A 214 0.39 -9.78 6.47
CA GLY A 214 1.81 -9.67 6.12
C GLY A 214 2.08 -9.17 4.71
N ARG A 215 1.07 -8.65 3.99
CA ARG A 215 1.21 -8.06 2.66
C ARG A 215 1.57 -6.58 2.77
N LEU A 216 2.35 -6.07 1.82
CA LEU A 216 2.71 -4.65 1.80
C LEU A 216 1.47 -3.75 1.75
N LEU A 217 1.50 -2.64 2.50
CA LEU A 217 0.46 -1.62 2.43
C LEU A 217 0.50 -0.90 1.07
N CYS A 218 -0.68 -0.67 0.51
CA CYS A 218 -0.86 0.00 -0.77
C CYS A 218 -2.12 0.87 -0.75
N GLY A 219 -2.00 2.10 -1.22
CA GLY A 219 -3.14 2.95 -1.48
C GLY A 219 -3.35 3.20 -2.98
N ALA A 220 -4.50 3.75 -3.33
CA ALA A 220 -4.81 4.14 -4.70
C ALA A 220 -5.60 5.45 -4.75
N GLY A 221 -5.22 6.32 -5.69
CA GLY A 221 -5.92 7.56 -5.98
C GLY A 221 -7.19 7.34 -6.79
N VAL A 222 -8.24 8.07 -6.46
CA VAL A 222 -9.49 8.12 -7.25
C VAL A 222 -9.91 9.56 -7.49
N GLY A 223 -10.64 9.78 -8.57
CA GLY A 223 -11.23 11.10 -8.91
C GLY A 223 -12.64 11.25 -8.40
N ILE A 224 -13.33 12.24 -8.99
CA ILE A 224 -14.74 12.55 -8.70
C ILE A 224 -15.63 12.21 -9.92
N THR A 225 -15.20 11.26 -10.74
CA THR A 225 -15.90 10.81 -11.96
C THR A 225 -17.14 9.99 -11.63
N ALA A 226 -18.04 9.81 -12.61
CA ALA A 226 -19.30 9.09 -12.41
C ALA A 226 -19.08 7.61 -12.05
N ASP A 227 -17.99 7.00 -12.52
CA ASP A 227 -17.59 5.61 -12.34
C ASP A 227 -16.73 5.36 -11.07
N VAL A 228 -16.62 6.36 -10.18
CA VAL A 228 -15.75 6.29 -8.99
C VAL A 228 -16.05 5.07 -8.11
N LEU A 229 -17.32 4.70 -7.94
CA LEU A 229 -17.70 3.55 -7.10
C LEU A 229 -17.31 2.21 -7.73
N ASP A 230 -17.32 2.10 -9.05
CA ASP A 230 -16.87 0.91 -9.77
C ASP A 230 -15.35 0.76 -9.66
N ARG A 231 -14.63 1.88 -9.79
CA ARG A 231 -13.17 1.92 -9.56
C ARG A 231 -12.82 1.52 -8.13
N VAL A 232 -13.49 2.09 -7.12
CA VAL A 232 -13.26 1.72 -5.72
C VAL A 232 -13.57 0.25 -5.48
N GLN A 233 -14.65 -0.29 -6.08
CA GLN A 233 -14.97 -1.72 -5.95
C GLN A 233 -13.85 -2.62 -6.50
N ALA A 234 -13.31 -2.30 -7.68
CA ALA A 234 -12.19 -3.04 -8.27
C ALA A 234 -10.94 -2.99 -7.39
N LEU A 235 -10.64 -1.82 -6.81
CA LEU A 235 -9.51 -1.63 -5.89
C LEU A 235 -9.70 -2.41 -4.57
N VAL A 236 -10.91 -2.43 -4.02
CA VAL A 236 -11.26 -3.24 -2.84
C VAL A 236 -11.08 -4.74 -3.14
N ASN A 237 -11.51 -5.19 -4.30
CA ASN A 237 -11.32 -6.58 -4.73
C ASN A 237 -9.83 -6.93 -4.88
N ALA A 238 -8.98 -5.95 -5.21
CA ALA A 238 -7.52 -6.07 -5.24
C ALA A 238 -6.87 -5.89 -3.85
N HIS A 239 -7.65 -5.78 -2.78
CA HIS A 239 -7.20 -5.61 -1.39
C HIS A 239 -6.45 -4.32 -1.11
N VAL A 240 -6.85 -3.21 -1.72
CA VAL A 240 -6.29 -1.89 -1.39
C VAL A 240 -6.53 -1.56 0.09
N ASP A 241 -5.54 -0.97 0.75
CA ASP A 241 -5.65 -0.62 2.18
C ASP A 241 -6.30 0.74 2.41
N VAL A 242 -6.07 1.68 1.49
CA VAL A 242 -6.59 3.05 1.59
C VAL A 242 -6.87 3.65 0.22
N ILE A 243 -7.96 4.40 0.13
CA ILE A 243 -8.31 5.20 -1.05
C ILE A 243 -7.99 6.66 -0.79
N VAL A 244 -7.43 7.34 -1.79
CA VAL A 244 -7.19 8.78 -1.76
C VAL A 244 -8.12 9.46 -2.76
N VAL A 245 -9.13 10.18 -2.26
CA VAL A 245 -9.95 11.07 -3.08
C VAL A 245 -9.14 12.34 -3.36
N ASP A 246 -8.50 12.35 -4.51
CA ASP A 246 -7.50 13.36 -4.88
C ASP A 246 -8.05 14.37 -5.87
N SER A 247 -8.08 15.64 -5.45
CA SER A 247 -8.57 16.76 -6.22
C SER A 247 -7.71 18.01 -6.01
N ALA A 248 -7.58 18.83 -7.04
CA ALA A 248 -6.93 20.14 -6.96
C ALA A 248 -7.65 21.09 -5.98
N HIS A 249 -8.92 20.85 -5.68
CA HIS A 249 -9.72 21.61 -4.72
C HIS A 249 -10.64 20.68 -3.93
N GLY A 250 -10.16 20.20 -2.78
CA GLY A 250 -10.88 19.26 -1.92
C GLY A 250 -12.11 19.86 -1.23
N HIS A 251 -12.11 21.17 -0.97
CA HIS A 251 -13.25 21.86 -0.35
C HIS A 251 -14.31 22.21 -1.42
N SER A 252 -14.84 21.20 -2.08
CA SER A 252 -15.90 21.35 -3.10
C SER A 252 -17.03 20.36 -2.87
N ALA A 253 -18.24 20.72 -3.25
CA ALA A 253 -19.43 19.89 -3.06
C ALA A 253 -19.28 18.49 -3.69
N ASN A 254 -18.62 18.38 -4.84
CA ASN A 254 -18.42 17.11 -5.53
C ASN A 254 -17.45 16.19 -4.78
N VAL A 255 -16.36 16.73 -4.22
CA VAL A 255 -15.41 15.95 -3.43
C VAL A 255 -16.09 15.45 -2.15
N LEU A 256 -16.78 16.33 -1.42
CA LEU A 256 -17.52 15.96 -0.20
C LEU A 256 -18.57 14.88 -0.48
N ARG A 257 -19.28 14.98 -1.62
CA ARG A 257 -20.24 13.96 -2.06
C ARG A 257 -19.57 12.61 -2.30
N VAL A 258 -18.45 12.59 -3.02
CA VAL A 258 -17.72 11.35 -3.32
C VAL A 258 -17.19 10.69 -2.06
N VAL A 259 -16.63 11.47 -1.12
CA VAL A 259 -16.17 10.93 0.18
C VAL A 259 -17.32 10.23 0.91
N ARG A 260 -18.49 10.87 1.01
CA ARG A 260 -19.69 10.25 1.63
C ARG A 260 -20.11 8.99 0.89
N MET A 261 -20.24 9.04 -0.43
CA MET A 261 -20.64 7.88 -1.24
C MET A 261 -19.71 6.67 -1.04
N VAL A 262 -18.40 6.90 -0.98
CA VAL A 262 -17.41 5.84 -0.74
C VAL A 262 -17.55 5.29 0.67
N LYS A 263 -17.67 6.14 1.69
CA LYS A 263 -17.84 5.70 3.09
C LYS A 263 -19.18 5.00 3.32
N ASP A 264 -20.26 5.43 2.67
CA ASP A 264 -21.56 4.76 2.75
C ASP A 264 -21.53 3.35 2.15
N LYS A 265 -20.87 3.19 1.00
CA LYS A 265 -20.79 1.89 0.32
C LYS A 265 -19.72 0.96 0.94
N PHE A 266 -18.62 1.52 1.43
CA PHE A 266 -17.48 0.80 1.98
C PHE A 266 -17.09 1.36 3.36
N PRO A 267 -17.89 1.13 4.41
CA PRO A 267 -17.71 1.78 5.73
C PRO A 267 -16.37 1.45 6.40
N ASP A 268 -15.81 0.27 6.14
CA ASP A 268 -14.52 -0.16 6.72
C ASP A 268 -13.31 0.34 5.96
N LEU A 269 -13.47 0.74 4.70
CA LEU A 269 -12.39 1.25 3.85
C LEU A 269 -11.89 2.58 4.40
N GLN A 270 -10.57 2.71 4.50
CA GLN A 270 -9.95 3.96 4.92
C GLN A 270 -9.90 4.95 3.74
N VAL A 271 -10.29 6.19 3.99
CA VAL A 271 -10.38 7.24 2.96
C VAL A 271 -9.56 8.46 3.38
N ILE A 272 -8.56 8.77 2.60
CA ILE A 272 -7.85 10.05 2.63
C ILE A 272 -8.52 10.99 1.64
N ALA A 273 -8.75 12.24 2.01
CA ALA A 273 -9.33 13.21 1.08
C ALA A 273 -8.55 14.53 1.07
N GLY A 274 -8.45 15.15 -0.08
CA GLY A 274 -7.77 16.42 -0.29
C GLY A 274 -7.78 16.87 -1.77
N ASN A 275 -7.03 17.96 -2.09
CA ASN A 275 -6.23 18.75 -1.15
C ASN A 275 -7.05 19.94 -0.64
N VAL A 276 -6.78 20.30 0.59
CA VAL A 276 -7.29 21.52 1.22
C VAL A 276 -6.14 22.35 1.80
N ALA A 277 -6.38 23.61 2.10
CA ALA A 277 -5.37 24.50 2.68
C ALA A 277 -5.91 25.38 3.82
N THR A 278 -7.12 25.06 4.31
CA THR A 278 -7.79 25.82 5.38
C THR A 278 -8.45 24.89 6.39
N GLY A 279 -8.63 25.35 7.61
CA GLY A 279 -9.37 24.62 8.65
C GLY A 279 -10.81 24.34 8.24
N ALA A 280 -11.50 25.27 7.59
CA ALA A 280 -12.85 25.06 7.08
C ALA A 280 -12.92 23.90 6.06
N GLY A 281 -11.94 23.82 5.16
CA GLY A 281 -11.83 22.72 4.21
C GLY A 281 -11.54 21.38 4.89
N ALA A 282 -10.64 21.38 5.87
CA ALA A 282 -10.33 20.17 6.65
C ALA A 282 -11.57 19.69 7.42
N LYS A 283 -12.26 20.58 8.11
CA LYS A 283 -13.50 20.28 8.83
C LYS A 283 -14.56 19.68 7.91
N ALA A 284 -14.78 20.26 6.74
CA ALA A 284 -15.77 19.78 5.79
C ALA A 284 -15.46 18.34 5.29
N LEU A 285 -14.19 18.02 5.03
CA LEU A 285 -13.78 16.66 4.65
C LEU A 285 -13.95 15.66 5.78
N ILE A 286 -13.62 16.04 7.00
CA ILE A 286 -13.83 15.22 8.22
C ILE A 286 -15.31 14.93 8.43
N GLU A 287 -16.16 15.95 8.34
CA GLU A 287 -17.62 15.80 8.44
C GLU A 287 -18.22 14.96 7.30
N ALA A 288 -17.54 14.90 6.15
CA ALA A 288 -17.92 14.01 5.05
C ALA A 288 -17.50 12.54 5.29
N GLY A 289 -16.67 12.26 6.31
CA GLY A 289 -16.23 10.92 6.68
C GLY A 289 -14.78 10.56 6.29
N ALA A 290 -13.95 11.56 5.94
CA ALA A 290 -12.54 11.30 5.68
C ALA A 290 -11.81 10.81 6.94
N ASP A 291 -11.02 9.75 6.80
CA ASP A 291 -10.20 9.15 7.86
C ASP A 291 -8.82 9.82 7.99
N CYS A 292 -8.45 10.65 7.01
CA CYS A 292 -7.26 11.49 6.99
C CYS A 292 -7.44 12.63 6.00
N VAL A 293 -6.87 13.79 6.27
CA VAL A 293 -6.97 14.98 5.41
C VAL A 293 -5.62 15.31 4.79
N LYS A 294 -5.59 15.45 3.46
CA LYS A 294 -4.38 15.81 2.71
C LYS A 294 -4.35 17.33 2.45
N ILE A 295 -3.26 17.98 2.88
CA ILE A 295 -3.13 19.44 2.97
C ILE A 295 -2.04 19.92 2.03
N GLY A 296 -2.36 20.91 1.21
CA GLY A 296 -1.44 21.59 0.32
C GLY A 296 -2.11 22.06 -0.96
N ILE A 297 -2.24 23.36 -1.14
CA ILE A 297 -2.66 24.03 -2.39
C ILE A 297 -1.54 24.95 -2.83
N GLY A 298 -0.86 24.56 -3.91
CA GLY A 298 0.19 25.33 -4.54
C GLY A 298 1.62 25.22 -3.95
N PRO A 299 1.97 24.40 -2.92
CA PRO A 299 3.32 24.39 -2.36
C PRO A 299 4.30 23.53 -3.16
N GLY A 300 3.82 22.62 -4.04
CA GLY A 300 4.69 21.71 -4.79
C GLY A 300 5.64 22.42 -5.74
N SER A 301 6.86 21.91 -5.91
CA SER A 301 7.89 22.51 -6.78
C SER A 301 7.48 22.54 -8.26
N ILE A 302 6.64 21.57 -8.69
CA ILE A 302 6.12 21.49 -10.06
C ILE A 302 4.69 22.05 -10.18
N CYS A 303 4.10 22.55 -9.07
CA CYS A 303 2.73 23.02 -9.05
C CYS A 303 2.61 24.39 -9.72
N THR A 304 1.76 24.47 -10.74
CA THR A 304 1.51 25.71 -11.50
C THR A 304 0.33 26.53 -10.95
N THR A 305 -0.39 26.03 -9.94
CA THR A 305 -1.62 26.66 -9.41
C THR A 305 -1.37 28.11 -8.95
N ARG A 306 -0.26 28.38 -8.24
CA ARG A 306 0.08 29.74 -7.80
C ARG A 306 0.39 30.67 -8.97
N VAL A 307 1.09 30.15 -9.98
CA VAL A 307 1.57 30.92 -11.13
C VAL A 307 0.44 31.19 -12.12
N VAL A 308 -0.38 30.19 -12.39
CA VAL A 308 -1.45 30.28 -13.42
C VAL A 308 -2.75 30.82 -12.85
N ALA A 309 -3.17 30.30 -11.68
CA ALA A 309 -4.45 30.65 -11.07
C ALA A 309 -4.36 31.72 -9.97
N GLY A 310 -3.15 32.01 -9.48
CA GLY A 310 -2.95 32.93 -8.33
C GLY A 310 -3.50 32.39 -7.01
N ILE A 311 -3.69 31.05 -6.90
CA ILE A 311 -4.32 30.42 -5.73
C ILE A 311 -3.28 29.57 -5.00
N GLY A 312 -3.28 29.65 -3.66
CA GLY A 312 -2.43 28.87 -2.80
C GLY A 312 -2.38 29.42 -1.39
N VAL A 313 -1.89 28.60 -0.47
CA VAL A 313 -1.63 28.99 0.93
C VAL A 313 -0.20 28.54 1.28
N PRO A 314 0.59 29.36 1.98
CA PRO A 314 1.89 28.95 2.52
C PRO A 314 1.75 27.69 3.39
N GLN A 315 2.63 26.71 3.20
CA GLN A 315 2.34 25.33 3.65
C GLN A 315 2.27 25.18 5.17
N ILE A 316 3.12 25.85 5.95
CA ILE A 316 3.03 25.82 7.42
C ILE A 316 1.71 26.42 7.90
N THR A 317 1.30 27.56 7.34
CA THR A 317 0.00 28.19 7.66
C THR A 317 -1.17 27.24 7.34
N ALA A 318 -1.13 26.56 6.19
CA ALA A 318 -2.14 25.59 5.80
C ALA A 318 -2.21 24.41 6.78
N ILE A 319 -1.04 23.86 7.16
CA ILE A 319 -0.95 22.74 8.11
C ILE A 319 -1.52 23.16 9.48
N MET A 320 -1.09 24.29 10.03
CA MET A 320 -1.57 24.78 11.33
C MET A 320 -3.09 24.96 11.35
N SER A 321 -3.63 25.64 10.35
CA SER A 321 -5.08 25.89 10.25
C SER A 321 -5.89 24.59 10.12
N ALA A 322 -5.42 23.63 9.33
CA ALA A 322 -6.10 22.36 9.16
C ALA A 322 -5.95 21.45 10.39
N TYR A 323 -4.78 21.45 11.02
CA TYR A 323 -4.51 20.64 12.20
C TYR A 323 -5.39 21.01 13.39
N GLU A 324 -5.70 22.29 13.60
CA GLU A 324 -6.61 22.73 14.65
C GLU A 324 -7.98 22.05 14.60
N GLU A 325 -8.52 21.84 13.38
CA GLU A 325 -9.79 21.14 13.20
C GLU A 325 -9.62 19.61 13.25
N ALA A 326 -8.58 19.08 12.63
CA ALA A 326 -8.27 17.66 12.61
C ALA A 326 -8.01 17.09 14.02
N LYS A 327 -7.28 17.84 14.86
CA LYS A 327 -7.00 17.49 16.26
C LYS A 327 -8.27 17.33 17.08
N LYS A 328 -9.26 18.22 16.92
CA LYS A 328 -10.55 18.13 17.62
C LYS A 328 -11.29 16.83 17.31
N ALA A 329 -11.16 16.34 16.09
CA ALA A 329 -11.78 15.12 15.62
C ALA A 329 -10.91 13.86 15.81
N GLY A 330 -9.65 13.99 16.24
CA GLY A 330 -8.70 12.89 16.35
C GLY A 330 -8.28 12.30 14.99
N ILE A 331 -8.42 13.07 13.91
CA ILE A 331 -8.10 12.65 12.52
C ILE A 331 -6.69 13.10 12.17
N PRO A 332 -5.82 12.20 11.64
CA PRO A 332 -4.50 12.58 11.19
C PRO A 332 -4.53 13.41 9.91
N ILE A 333 -3.42 14.11 9.64
CA ILE A 333 -3.23 14.94 8.46
C ILE A 333 -1.98 14.55 7.68
N ILE A 334 -1.97 14.84 6.38
CA ILE A 334 -0.81 14.67 5.49
C ILE A 334 -0.44 16.04 4.92
N ALA A 335 0.82 16.44 5.10
CA ALA A 335 1.36 17.61 4.40
C ALA A 335 1.85 17.17 3.01
N ASP A 336 1.25 17.74 1.98
CA ASP A 336 1.53 17.42 0.59
C ASP A 336 2.23 18.58 -0.12
N GLY A 337 3.48 18.34 -0.50
CA GLY A 337 4.30 19.31 -1.24
C GLY A 337 5.02 20.35 -0.38
N GLY A 338 5.94 21.06 -1.03
CA GLY A 338 6.74 22.13 -0.41
C GLY A 338 7.96 21.66 0.36
N ILE A 339 8.18 20.35 0.50
CA ILE A 339 9.34 19.78 1.21
C ILE A 339 10.48 19.59 0.21
N LYS A 340 11.62 20.26 0.47
CA LYS A 340 12.83 20.22 -0.38
C LYS A 340 13.99 19.50 0.32
N TYR A 341 14.07 19.60 1.64
CA TYR A 341 15.15 19.08 2.47
C TYR A 341 14.63 18.24 3.64
N SER A 342 15.47 17.33 4.14
CA SER A 342 15.10 16.44 5.25
C SER A 342 14.69 17.18 6.54
N GLY A 343 15.31 18.34 6.82
CA GLY A 343 14.96 19.16 7.98
C GLY A 343 13.52 19.69 7.96
N GLU A 344 12.91 19.80 6.78
CA GLU A 344 11.51 20.24 6.65
C GLU A 344 10.52 19.15 7.04
N LEU A 345 10.90 17.87 6.94
CA LEU A 345 10.12 16.75 7.48
C LEU A 345 10.00 16.87 9.00
N THR A 346 11.10 17.21 9.68
CA THR A 346 11.10 17.42 11.14
C THR A 346 10.21 18.59 11.53
N LYS A 347 10.30 19.72 10.81
CA LYS A 347 9.43 20.89 11.02
C LYS A 347 7.95 20.53 10.91
N ARG A 348 7.60 19.66 9.95
CA ARG A 348 6.23 19.15 9.78
C ARG A 348 5.80 18.30 10.97
N SER A 349 6.63 17.35 11.38
CA SER A 349 6.30 16.38 12.44
C SER A 349 6.10 17.02 13.81
N SER A 350 6.63 18.23 14.05
CA SER A 350 6.42 18.97 15.30
C SER A 350 4.99 19.49 15.50
N TRP A 351 4.13 19.42 14.47
CA TRP A 351 2.74 19.87 14.49
C TRP A 351 1.73 18.71 14.49
N SER A 352 2.20 17.45 14.51
CA SER A 352 1.34 16.25 14.48
C SER A 352 1.07 15.65 15.87
#